data_0c42cfe7e00e7005fd58367cc0c19ff2
#
_entry.id   0c42cfe7e00e7005fd58367cc0c19ff2
#
_cell.length_a   1.000
_cell.length_b   1.000
_cell.length_c   1.000
_cell.angle_alpha   90.00
_cell.angle_beta   90.00
_cell.angle_gamma   90.00
#
_symmetry.space_group_name_H-M   'P 1'
#
loop_
_entity.id
_entity.type
_entity.pdbx_description
1 polymer ?
#
loop_
_entity_poly.entity_id
_entity_poly.type
_entity_poly.pdbx_seq_one_letter_code
_entity_poly.pdbx_strand_id
1 'polypeptide(L)'
;MSQPKHQSIWDNLSNTKLIRYVLLFILAWAIVQIVAYFSSVIIIFIFAAIFAFLLSFPVQLAARIMPRGVAIVSVFSLSLLILVASVATIGTAIFSQIQQLIAQAPQLLDNAIASVEQSIVFLQRWNINIDLSELGTQLRTQVPSTVGFGLAMLQNIFGNLLDLIIISVVAVFMLFDGKRLWNLLLRIFPIGMRDRVTEVVRKNFLGFFWGRLILVVFFGISIYVVFLLIGVPSPLGLAAIVSAFDLIPGIGATLGISLVSLIILPQGISLA
;
A
#
# COMPACT_ATOMS: atom_id res chain seq x y z
N MET A 1 -64.05 29.40 -11.87
CA MET A 1 -62.57 29.37 -12.05
C MET A 1 -61.96 28.99 -10.70
N SER A 2 -61.67 27.70 -10.49
CA SER A 2 -61.04 27.21 -9.27
C SER A 2 -59.53 27.17 -9.50
N GLN A 3 -58.77 27.96 -8.73
CA GLN A 3 -57.32 27.94 -8.74
C GLN A 3 -56.82 26.61 -8.19
N PRO A 4 -55.79 25.99 -8.83
CA PRO A 4 -55.17 24.80 -8.27
C PRO A 4 -54.34 25.22 -7.05
N LYS A 5 -54.65 24.67 -5.88
CA LYS A 5 -53.85 24.78 -4.67
C LYS A 5 -52.46 24.15 -4.97
N HIS A 6 -51.43 24.95 -5.08
CA HIS A 6 -50.07 24.49 -5.00
C HIS A 6 -49.85 23.82 -3.62
N GLN A 7 -50.01 22.52 -3.56
CA GLN A 7 -49.58 21.75 -2.37
C GLN A 7 -48.08 21.83 -2.31
N SER A 8 -47.57 22.61 -1.38
CA SER A 8 -46.17 22.71 -1.07
C SER A 8 -45.64 21.35 -0.63
N ILE A 9 -44.52 20.93 -1.17
CA ILE A 9 -43.83 19.67 -0.81
C ILE A 9 -43.58 19.59 0.72
N TRP A 10 -43.57 20.73 1.40
CA TRP A 10 -43.37 20.89 2.83
C TRP A 10 -44.63 20.49 3.70
N ASP A 11 -45.82 20.56 3.14
CA ASP A 11 -47.06 20.21 3.89
C ASP A 11 -47.24 18.69 4.09
N ASN A 12 -46.49 17.87 3.35
CA ASN A 12 -46.56 16.40 3.44
C ASN A 12 -45.54 15.79 4.41
N LEU A 13 -44.60 16.59 4.96
CA LEU A 13 -43.68 16.18 6.00
C LEU A 13 -44.31 16.34 7.37
N SER A 14 -45.02 15.32 7.85
CA SER A 14 -45.49 15.34 9.24
C SER A 14 -44.27 15.52 10.17
N ASN A 15 -44.40 16.38 11.21
CA ASN A 15 -43.34 16.66 12.19
C ASN A 15 -42.65 15.38 12.71
N THR A 16 -43.41 14.29 12.82
CA THR A 16 -42.92 12.97 13.24
C THR A 16 -41.93 12.36 12.23
N LYS A 17 -42.14 12.57 10.93
CA LYS A 17 -41.20 12.05 9.90
C LYS A 17 -39.90 12.86 9.89
N LEU A 18 -39.96 14.17 10.03
CA LEU A 18 -38.81 15.05 10.14
C LEU A 18 -37.95 14.69 11.36
N ILE A 19 -38.57 14.54 12.52
CA ILE A 19 -37.89 14.12 13.75
C ILE A 19 -37.20 12.75 13.54
N ARG A 20 -37.87 11.80 12.91
CA ARG A 20 -37.31 10.49 12.63
C ARG A 20 -36.07 10.56 11.72
N TYR A 21 -36.11 11.38 10.66
CA TYR A 21 -34.93 11.56 9.76
C TYR A 21 -33.77 12.26 10.47
N VAL A 22 -34.07 13.27 11.29
CA VAL A 22 -33.05 13.95 12.10
C VAL A 22 -32.40 12.99 13.10
N LEU A 23 -33.23 12.18 13.81
CA LEU A 23 -32.69 11.16 14.72
C LEU A 23 -31.86 10.10 14.01
N LEU A 24 -32.28 9.64 12.83
CA LEU A 24 -31.50 8.71 12.01
C LEU A 24 -30.18 9.32 11.55
N PHE A 25 -30.17 10.59 11.17
CA PHE A 25 -28.97 11.32 10.80
C PHE A 25 -28.01 11.46 11.98
N ILE A 26 -28.50 11.86 13.16
CA ILE A 26 -27.70 11.97 14.38
C ILE A 26 -27.12 10.61 14.76
N LEU A 27 -27.94 9.54 14.69
CA LEU A 27 -27.49 8.19 14.99
C LEU A 27 -26.40 7.72 14.01
N ALA A 28 -26.61 7.94 12.71
CA ALA A 28 -25.62 7.63 11.69
C ALA A 28 -24.30 8.40 11.90
N TRP A 29 -24.42 9.71 12.20
CA TRP A 29 -23.26 10.54 12.53
C TRP A 29 -22.52 10.03 13.77
N ALA A 30 -23.24 9.69 14.84
CA ALA A 30 -22.66 9.14 16.06
C ALA A 30 -21.91 7.82 15.77
N ILE A 31 -22.48 6.92 14.95
CA ILE A 31 -21.84 5.68 14.55
C ILE A 31 -20.55 5.97 13.76
N VAL A 32 -20.58 6.90 12.81
CA VAL A 32 -19.39 7.30 12.05
C VAL A 32 -18.30 7.83 12.97
N GLN A 33 -18.64 8.66 13.95
CA GLN A 33 -17.67 9.19 14.92
C GLN A 33 -17.08 8.09 15.80
N ILE A 34 -17.89 7.14 16.27
CA ILE A 34 -17.40 5.98 17.03
C ILE A 34 -16.44 5.14 16.17
N VAL A 35 -16.81 4.82 14.93
CA VAL A 35 -15.96 4.06 14.01
C VAL A 35 -14.67 4.83 13.71
N ALA A 36 -14.74 6.15 13.51
CA ALA A 36 -13.57 6.99 13.28
C ALA A 36 -12.64 7.01 14.52
N TYR A 37 -13.20 7.09 15.72
CA TYR A 37 -12.43 7.04 16.97
C TYR A 37 -11.68 5.70 17.15
N PHE A 38 -12.34 4.59 16.82
CA PHE A 38 -11.75 3.25 16.91
C PHE A 38 -11.05 2.80 15.62
N SER A 39 -10.85 3.68 14.64
CA SER A 39 -10.31 3.32 13.33
C SER A 39 -8.96 2.61 13.41
N SER A 40 -8.02 3.09 14.24
CA SER A 40 -6.71 2.47 14.42
C SER A 40 -6.83 1.04 14.97
N VAL A 41 -7.70 0.85 15.95
CA VAL A 41 -7.94 -0.49 16.53
C VAL A 41 -8.56 -1.43 15.50
N ILE A 42 -9.56 -0.94 14.76
CA ILE A 42 -10.22 -1.71 13.70
C ILE A 42 -9.20 -2.10 12.61
N ILE A 43 -8.35 -1.16 12.19
CA ILE A 43 -7.29 -1.42 11.21
C ILE A 43 -6.34 -2.50 11.71
N ILE A 44 -5.86 -2.39 12.96
CA ILE A 44 -4.98 -3.40 13.57
C ILE A 44 -5.64 -4.79 13.55
N PHE A 45 -6.91 -4.88 13.95
CA PHE A 45 -7.64 -6.16 13.95
C PHE A 45 -7.85 -6.71 12.53
N ILE A 46 -8.13 -5.87 11.54
CA ILE A 46 -8.28 -6.29 10.15
C ILE A 46 -6.95 -6.84 9.62
N PHE A 47 -5.84 -6.11 9.81
CA PHE A 47 -4.53 -6.59 9.37
C PHE A 47 -4.10 -7.85 10.11
N ALA A 48 -4.34 -7.94 11.41
CA ALA A 48 -4.07 -9.15 12.20
C ALA A 48 -4.89 -10.34 11.70
N ALA A 49 -6.18 -10.14 11.38
CA ALA A 49 -7.04 -11.19 10.85
C ALA A 49 -6.57 -11.67 9.46
N ILE A 50 -6.18 -10.74 8.58
CA ILE A 50 -5.62 -11.06 7.27
C ILE A 50 -4.35 -11.88 7.43
N PHE A 51 -3.43 -11.43 8.29
CA PHE A 51 -2.16 -12.09 8.54
C PHE A 51 -2.36 -13.48 9.17
N ALA A 52 -3.23 -13.59 10.18
CA ALA A 52 -3.60 -14.87 10.79
C ALA A 52 -4.23 -15.83 9.77
N PHE A 53 -5.12 -15.33 8.92
CA PHE A 53 -5.73 -16.16 7.88
C PHE A 53 -4.70 -16.66 6.87
N LEU A 54 -3.79 -15.80 6.43
CA LEU A 54 -2.73 -16.15 5.48
C LEU A 54 -1.80 -17.22 6.08
N LEU A 55 -1.40 -17.04 7.35
CA LEU A 55 -0.56 -17.99 8.07
C LEU A 55 -1.29 -19.27 8.49
N SER A 56 -2.61 -19.27 8.53
CA SER A 56 -3.37 -20.48 8.87
C SER A 56 -3.11 -21.64 7.91
N PHE A 57 -2.74 -21.33 6.65
CA PHE A 57 -2.45 -22.32 5.62
C PHE A 57 -1.13 -23.07 5.88
N PRO A 58 0.02 -22.39 5.99
CA PRO A 58 1.29 -23.06 6.34
C PRO A 58 1.25 -23.67 7.73
N VAL A 59 0.51 -23.08 8.69
CA VAL A 59 0.30 -23.68 10.01
C VAL A 59 -0.44 -25.01 9.91
N GLN A 60 -1.49 -25.12 9.08
CA GLN A 60 -2.19 -26.39 8.88
C GLN A 60 -1.29 -27.46 8.24
N LEU A 61 -0.40 -27.04 7.34
CA LEU A 61 0.57 -27.95 6.73
C LEU A 61 1.59 -28.44 7.76
N ALA A 62 2.17 -27.53 8.55
CA ALA A 62 3.11 -27.86 9.61
C ALA A 62 2.47 -28.71 10.74
N ALA A 63 1.20 -28.46 11.05
CA ALA A 63 0.44 -29.21 12.05
C ALA A 63 0.17 -30.68 11.66
N ARG A 64 0.51 -31.09 10.43
CA ARG A 64 0.51 -32.52 10.04
C ARG A 64 1.70 -33.29 10.59
N ILE A 65 2.79 -32.60 10.91
CA ILE A 65 4.07 -33.20 11.33
C ILE A 65 4.34 -32.91 12.81
N MET A 66 3.81 -31.82 13.37
CA MET A 66 4.07 -31.38 14.73
C MET A 66 2.78 -30.92 15.45
N PRO A 67 2.77 -30.87 16.81
CA PRO A 67 1.61 -30.37 17.55
C PRO A 67 1.20 -28.96 17.11
N ARG A 68 -0.11 -28.71 17.03
CA ARG A 68 -0.67 -27.46 16.49
C ARG A 68 -0.09 -26.19 17.14
N GLY A 69 0.13 -26.20 18.46
CA GLY A 69 0.73 -25.05 19.16
C GLY A 69 2.15 -24.76 18.69
N VAL A 70 2.97 -25.81 18.54
CA VAL A 70 4.34 -25.69 18.02
C VAL A 70 4.33 -25.23 16.55
N ALA A 71 3.42 -25.77 15.75
CA ALA A 71 3.24 -25.35 14.35
C ALA A 71 2.90 -23.86 14.23
N ILE A 72 2.01 -23.35 15.09
CA ILE A 72 1.67 -21.91 15.11
C ILE A 72 2.91 -21.07 15.43
N VAL A 73 3.59 -21.40 16.52
CA VAL A 73 4.75 -20.63 16.98
C VAL A 73 5.88 -20.67 15.94
N SER A 74 6.22 -21.84 15.41
CA SER A 74 7.33 -21.98 14.45
C SER A 74 7.04 -21.26 13.11
N VAL A 75 5.86 -21.45 12.53
CA VAL A 75 5.47 -20.79 11.28
C VAL A 75 5.37 -19.29 11.47
N PHE A 76 4.80 -18.83 12.58
CA PHE A 76 4.70 -17.42 12.88
C PHE A 76 6.08 -16.77 13.08
N SER A 77 6.96 -17.38 13.89
CA SER A 77 8.31 -16.87 14.10
C SER A 77 9.12 -16.82 12.81
N LEU A 78 9.01 -17.86 11.97
CA LEU A 78 9.66 -17.87 10.67
C LEU A 78 9.13 -16.78 9.75
N SER A 79 7.80 -16.60 9.70
CA SER A 79 7.17 -15.55 8.88
C SER A 79 7.56 -14.15 9.36
N LEU A 80 7.61 -13.95 10.68
CA LEU A 80 8.03 -12.67 11.25
C LEU A 80 9.49 -12.38 10.95
N LEU A 81 10.36 -13.38 11.05
CA LEU A 81 11.78 -13.27 10.71
C LEU A 81 11.97 -12.91 9.24
N ILE A 82 11.24 -13.59 8.33
CA ILE A 82 11.27 -13.28 6.89
C ILE A 82 10.77 -11.85 6.65
N LEU A 83 9.68 -11.45 7.30
CA LEU A 83 9.12 -10.11 7.17
C LEU A 83 10.12 -9.04 7.63
N VAL A 84 10.68 -9.21 8.84
CA VAL A 84 11.67 -8.26 9.39
C VAL A 84 12.93 -8.21 8.53
N ALA A 85 13.45 -9.36 8.11
CA ALA A 85 14.61 -9.41 7.22
C ALA A 85 14.33 -8.71 5.88
N SER A 86 13.15 -8.93 5.29
CA SER A 86 12.74 -8.27 4.05
C SER A 86 12.64 -6.76 4.22
N VAL A 87 11.96 -6.30 5.28
CA VAL A 87 11.82 -4.87 5.58
C VAL A 87 13.17 -4.22 5.84
N ALA A 88 14.07 -4.88 6.59
CA ALA A 88 15.41 -4.39 6.85
C ALA A 88 16.24 -4.29 5.57
N THR A 89 16.24 -5.34 4.75
CA THR A 89 17.01 -5.38 3.50
C THR A 89 16.52 -4.33 2.49
N ILE A 90 15.21 -4.28 2.26
CA ILE A 90 14.61 -3.31 1.35
C ILE A 90 14.77 -1.88 1.92
N GLY A 91 14.54 -1.70 3.21
CA GLY A 91 14.67 -0.41 3.87
C GLY A 91 16.08 0.18 3.81
N THR A 92 17.10 -0.64 4.09
CA THR A 92 18.50 -0.20 3.98
C THR A 92 18.90 0.09 2.53
N ALA A 93 18.44 -0.73 1.58
CA ALA A 93 18.68 -0.48 0.16
C ALA A 93 18.05 0.84 -0.31
N ILE A 94 16.79 1.10 0.04
CA ILE A 94 16.10 2.36 -0.27
C ILE A 94 16.82 3.54 0.40
N PHE A 95 17.16 3.42 1.68
CA PHE A 95 17.83 4.49 2.42
C PHE A 95 19.17 4.87 1.81
N SER A 96 20.02 3.88 1.47
CA SER A 96 21.30 4.13 0.82
C SER A 96 21.13 4.79 -0.55
N GLN A 97 20.15 4.40 -1.34
CA GLN A 97 19.87 5.01 -2.63
C GLN A 97 19.36 6.45 -2.51
N ILE A 98 18.48 6.73 -1.54
CA ILE A 98 18.04 8.10 -1.27
C ILE A 98 19.22 8.98 -0.87
N GLN A 99 20.14 8.51 -0.02
CA GLN A 99 21.35 9.25 0.34
C GLN A 99 22.23 9.56 -0.88
N GLN A 100 22.41 8.58 -1.77
CA GLN A 100 23.16 8.79 -3.02
C GLN A 100 22.48 9.83 -3.93
N LEU A 101 21.15 9.77 -4.06
CA LEU A 101 20.39 10.76 -4.82
C LEU A 101 20.54 12.17 -4.24
N ILE A 102 20.49 12.31 -2.92
CA ILE A 102 20.71 13.60 -2.24
C ILE A 102 22.11 14.13 -2.53
N ALA A 103 23.13 13.27 -2.41
CA ALA A 103 24.52 13.66 -2.65
C ALA A 103 24.76 14.06 -4.10
N GLN A 104 24.08 13.43 -5.05
CA GLN A 104 24.24 13.67 -6.49
C GLN A 104 23.25 14.70 -7.04
N ALA A 105 22.23 15.09 -6.26
CA ALA A 105 21.17 16.02 -6.70
C ALA A 105 21.74 17.33 -7.31
N PRO A 106 22.75 18.01 -6.76
CA PRO A 106 23.32 19.21 -7.36
C PRO A 106 23.90 18.93 -8.75
N GLN A 107 24.66 17.84 -8.91
CA GLN A 107 25.29 17.49 -10.21
C GLN A 107 24.23 17.08 -11.25
N LEU A 108 23.18 16.38 -10.82
CA LEU A 108 22.09 15.97 -11.71
C LEU A 108 21.32 17.21 -12.21
N LEU A 109 21.08 18.19 -11.35
CA LEU A 109 20.43 19.45 -11.71
C LEU A 109 21.30 20.24 -12.68
N ASP A 110 22.59 20.38 -12.40
CA ASP A 110 23.51 21.10 -13.26
C ASP A 110 23.65 20.43 -14.64
N ASN A 111 23.72 19.10 -14.70
CA ASN A 111 23.73 18.33 -15.95
C ASN A 111 22.40 18.46 -16.72
N ALA A 112 21.26 18.41 -16.02
CA ALA A 112 19.95 18.58 -16.64
C ALA A 112 19.81 19.99 -17.21
N ILE A 113 20.21 21.02 -16.49
CA ILE A 113 20.20 22.41 -16.94
C ILE A 113 21.10 22.57 -18.16
N ALA A 114 22.33 22.06 -18.12
CA ALA A 114 23.27 22.10 -19.24
C ALA A 114 22.75 21.38 -20.49
N SER A 115 22.08 20.24 -20.33
CA SER A 115 21.48 19.48 -21.45
C SER A 115 20.29 20.24 -22.06
N VAL A 116 19.51 20.92 -21.25
CA VAL A 116 18.40 21.76 -21.71
C VAL A 116 18.95 23.03 -22.38
N GLU A 117 20.00 23.67 -21.82
CA GLU A 117 20.67 24.81 -22.45
C GLU A 117 21.25 24.45 -23.83
N GLN A 118 21.89 23.29 -23.99
CA GLN A 118 22.32 22.82 -25.32
C GLN A 118 21.16 22.65 -26.29
N SER A 119 20.02 22.12 -25.79
CA SER A 119 18.83 21.94 -26.62
C SER A 119 18.19 23.30 -27.01
N ILE A 120 18.29 24.31 -26.14
CA ILE A 120 17.78 25.66 -26.40
C ILE A 120 18.64 26.41 -27.41
N VAL A 121 19.96 26.24 -27.39
CA VAL A 121 20.83 26.81 -28.46
C VAL A 121 20.38 26.30 -29.82
N PHE A 122 19.89 25.08 -29.92
CA PHE A 122 19.27 24.57 -31.15
C PHE A 122 17.91 25.22 -31.46
N LEU A 123 17.07 25.42 -30.42
CA LEU A 123 15.72 26.06 -30.56
C LEU A 123 15.77 27.56 -30.78
N GLN A 124 16.80 28.26 -30.29
CA GLN A 124 17.01 29.69 -30.57
C GLN A 124 17.23 29.97 -32.06
N ARG A 125 17.72 28.99 -32.84
CA ARG A 125 17.74 29.10 -34.32
C ARG A 125 16.34 29.20 -34.92
N TRP A 126 15.29 28.83 -34.18
CA TRP A 126 13.89 28.87 -34.59
C TRP A 126 13.13 30.02 -33.92
N ASN A 127 13.87 31.01 -33.35
CA ASN A 127 13.30 32.23 -32.72
C ASN A 127 12.34 31.95 -31.53
N ILE A 128 12.53 30.83 -30.84
CA ILE A 128 11.75 30.44 -29.64
C ILE A 128 12.61 30.79 -28.41
N ASN A 129 12.23 31.86 -27.69
CA ASN A 129 12.86 32.23 -26.42
C ASN A 129 12.13 31.54 -25.26
N ILE A 130 12.77 30.57 -24.62
CA ILE A 130 12.27 29.91 -23.39
C ILE A 130 13.16 30.38 -22.23
N ASP A 131 12.56 31.03 -21.25
CA ASP A 131 13.25 31.44 -20.04
C ASP A 131 13.32 30.26 -19.06
N LEU A 132 14.52 29.71 -18.87
CA LEU A 132 14.77 28.60 -17.98
C LEU A 132 15.16 29.00 -16.56
N SER A 133 15.35 30.29 -16.29
CA SER A 133 15.78 30.76 -14.98
C SER A 133 14.76 30.40 -13.89
N GLU A 134 13.48 30.43 -14.23
CA GLU A 134 12.36 30.11 -13.36
C GLU A 134 12.21 28.59 -13.16
N LEU A 135 12.43 27.78 -14.20
CA LEU A 135 12.47 26.32 -14.13
C LEU A 135 13.65 25.82 -13.29
N GLY A 136 14.84 26.39 -13.46
CA GLY A 136 16.02 26.04 -12.67
C GLY A 136 15.86 26.37 -11.19
N THR A 137 15.25 27.50 -10.85
CA THR A 137 14.96 27.87 -9.45
C THR A 137 13.87 26.99 -8.85
N GLN A 138 12.82 26.66 -9.58
CA GLN A 138 11.77 25.74 -9.12
C GLN A 138 12.31 24.33 -8.87
N LEU A 139 13.14 23.80 -9.76
CA LEU A 139 13.78 22.50 -9.58
C LEU A 139 14.71 22.48 -8.35
N ARG A 140 15.52 23.50 -8.17
CA ARG A 140 16.43 23.63 -7.00
C ARG A 140 15.67 23.72 -5.66
N THR A 141 14.47 24.27 -5.64
CA THR A 141 13.65 24.39 -4.43
C THR A 141 12.78 23.15 -4.18
N GLN A 142 12.33 22.46 -5.23
CA GLN A 142 11.43 21.30 -5.09
C GLN A 142 12.16 19.98 -4.84
N VAL A 143 13.38 19.80 -5.36
CA VAL A 143 14.15 18.56 -5.16
C VAL A 143 14.42 18.27 -3.69
N PRO A 144 14.91 19.23 -2.86
CA PRO A 144 15.09 18.98 -1.42
C PRO A 144 13.80 18.65 -0.68
N SER A 145 12.67 19.27 -1.07
CA SER A 145 11.37 18.99 -0.44
C SER A 145 10.85 17.59 -0.78
N THR A 146 11.03 17.14 -2.01
CA THR A 146 10.66 15.79 -2.45
C THR A 146 11.49 14.72 -1.73
N VAL A 147 12.79 14.97 -1.56
CA VAL A 147 13.68 14.10 -0.80
C VAL A 147 13.31 14.09 0.68
N GLY A 148 13.01 15.26 1.27
CA GLY A 148 12.52 15.37 2.66
C GLY A 148 11.22 14.59 2.87
N PHE A 149 10.31 14.62 1.91
CA PHE A 149 9.08 13.81 1.93
C PHE A 149 9.39 12.31 1.91
N GLY A 150 10.32 11.85 1.07
CA GLY A 150 10.75 10.46 1.03
C GLY A 150 11.35 9.97 2.36
N LEU A 151 12.21 10.79 2.98
CA LEU A 151 12.76 10.50 4.31
C LEU A 151 11.70 10.47 5.40
N ALA A 152 10.76 11.43 5.40
CA ALA A 152 9.65 11.45 6.34
C ALA A 152 8.74 10.22 6.18
N MET A 153 8.51 9.78 4.95
CA MET A 153 7.76 8.55 4.67
C MET A 153 8.46 7.31 5.24
N LEU A 154 9.78 7.21 5.08
CA LEU A 154 10.56 6.13 5.69
C LEU A 154 10.50 6.18 7.22
N GLN A 155 10.67 7.35 7.83
CA GLN A 155 10.56 7.53 9.29
C GLN A 155 9.17 7.11 9.81
N ASN A 156 8.10 7.42 9.08
CA ASN A 156 6.75 6.98 9.41
C ASN A 156 6.61 5.45 9.34
N ILE A 157 7.20 4.80 8.33
CA ILE A 157 7.19 3.33 8.22
C ILE A 157 7.90 2.70 9.43
N PHE A 158 9.08 3.22 9.81
CA PHE A 158 9.80 2.75 10.99
C PHE A 158 9.13 3.16 12.32
N GLY A 159 8.46 4.31 12.36
CA GLY A 159 7.72 4.78 13.54
C GLY A 159 6.52 3.88 13.90
N ASN A 160 5.95 3.20 12.90
CA ASN A 160 4.81 2.30 13.08
C ASN A 160 5.22 0.85 13.44
N LEU A 161 6.47 0.61 13.87
CA LEU A 161 6.90 -0.71 14.34
C LEU A 161 6.09 -1.22 15.54
N LEU A 162 5.61 -0.33 16.40
CA LEU A 162 4.71 -0.67 17.50
C LEU A 162 3.40 -1.28 17.00
N ASP A 163 2.81 -0.69 15.96
CA ASP A 163 1.59 -1.22 15.36
C ASP A 163 1.83 -2.62 14.76
N LEU A 164 2.99 -2.83 14.13
CA LEU A 164 3.38 -4.13 13.59
C LEU A 164 3.53 -5.19 14.72
N ILE A 165 4.08 -4.81 15.87
CA ILE A 165 4.17 -5.69 17.02
C ILE A 165 2.75 -6.03 17.53
N ILE A 166 1.88 -5.04 17.67
CA ILE A 166 0.50 -5.26 18.14
C ILE A 166 -0.26 -6.15 17.14
N ILE A 167 -0.17 -5.85 15.83
CA ILE A 167 -0.77 -6.68 14.77
C ILE A 167 -0.27 -8.12 14.88
N SER A 168 1.04 -8.30 15.09
CA SER A 168 1.68 -9.61 15.20
C SER A 168 1.15 -10.38 16.41
N VAL A 169 1.08 -9.76 17.57
CA VAL A 169 0.56 -10.36 18.79
C VAL A 169 -0.91 -10.75 18.61
N VAL A 170 -1.74 -9.86 18.11
CA VAL A 170 -3.16 -10.13 17.85
C VAL A 170 -3.32 -11.26 16.84
N ALA A 171 -2.50 -11.30 15.78
CA ALA A 171 -2.53 -12.35 14.77
C ALA A 171 -2.19 -13.74 15.36
N VAL A 172 -1.21 -13.82 16.28
CA VAL A 172 -0.90 -15.07 16.99
C VAL A 172 -2.10 -15.54 17.78
N PHE A 173 -2.72 -14.66 18.59
CA PHE A 173 -3.93 -15.02 19.33
C PHE A 173 -5.07 -15.46 18.39
N MET A 174 -5.24 -14.77 17.26
CA MET A 174 -6.22 -15.17 16.26
C MET A 174 -5.91 -16.53 15.62
N LEU A 175 -4.63 -16.91 15.47
CA LEU A 175 -4.24 -18.23 14.97
C LEU A 175 -4.58 -19.35 15.98
N PHE A 176 -4.40 -19.09 17.27
CA PHE A 176 -4.78 -20.05 18.33
C PHE A 176 -6.30 -20.19 18.40
N ASP A 177 -7.03 -19.09 18.48
CA ASP A 177 -8.47 -19.03 18.69
C ASP A 177 -9.30 -18.88 17.40
N GLY A 178 -8.68 -18.99 16.23
CA GLY A 178 -9.31 -18.67 14.94
C GLY A 178 -10.64 -19.35 14.66
N LYS A 179 -10.78 -20.62 15.05
CA LYS A 179 -12.07 -21.34 14.93
C LYS A 179 -13.15 -20.73 15.82
N ARG A 180 -12.79 -20.35 17.04
CA ARG A 180 -13.71 -19.75 18.00
C ARG A 180 -14.16 -18.37 17.56
N LEU A 181 -13.22 -17.54 17.10
CA LEU A 181 -13.49 -16.21 16.56
C LEU A 181 -14.35 -16.28 15.30
N TRP A 182 -14.03 -17.21 14.37
CA TRP A 182 -14.82 -17.40 13.17
C TRP A 182 -16.26 -17.80 13.48
N ASN A 183 -16.45 -18.76 14.38
CA ASN A 183 -17.77 -19.19 14.82
C ASN A 183 -18.55 -18.06 15.50
N LEU A 184 -17.88 -17.15 16.20
CA LEU A 184 -18.49 -15.99 16.81
C LEU A 184 -18.97 -14.98 15.76
N LEU A 185 -18.16 -14.70 14.74
CA LEU A 185 -18.53 -13.88 13.61
C LEU A 185 -19.71 -14.47 12.83
N LEU A 186 -19.72 -15.79 12.66
CA LEU A 186 -20.81 -16.49 11.96
C LEU A 186 -22.16 -16.42 12.70
N ARG A 187 -22.18 -16.07 14.01
CA ARG A 187 -23.44 -15.92 14.75
C ARG A 187 -24.31 -14.76 14.21
N ILE A 188 -23.72 -13.80 13.51
CA ILE A 188 -24.45 -12.70 12.86
C ILE A 188 -25.32 -13.23 11.71
N PHE A 189 -24.94 -14.36 11.11
CA PHE A 189 -25.63 -14.97 9.98
C PHE A 189 -26.60 -16.08 10.43
N PRO A 190 -27.75 -16.23 9.74
CA PRO A 190 -28.66 -17.36 9.95
C PRO A 190 -27.93 -18.70 9.80
N ILE A 191 -28.36 -19.70 10.60
CA ILE A 191 -27.68 -21.01 10.70
C ILE A 191 -27.48 -21.66 9.33
N GLY A 192 -28.48 -21.62 8.44
CA GLY A 192 -28.41 -22.22 7.09
C GLY A 192 -27.46 -21.53 6.12
N MET A 193 -26.96 -20.32 6.44
CA MET A 193 -26.03 -19.58 5.55
C MET A 193 -24.56 -19.66 6.02
N ARG A 194 -24.29 -20.14 7.22
CA ARG A 194 -22.95 -20.11 7.84
C ARG A 194 -21.91 -20.88 7.05
N ASP A 195 -22.26 -22.07 6.58
CA ASP A 195 -21.36 -22.92 5.80
C ASP A 195 -21.05 -22.27 4.45
N ARG A 196 -22.10 -21.73 3.79
CA ARG A 196 -21.94 -21.01 2.53
C ARG A 196 -21.08 -19.77 2.66
N VAL A 197 -21.29 -18.97 3.70
CA VAL A 197 -20.45 -17.79 4.00
C VAL A 197 -19.00 -18.21 4.22
N THR A 198 -18.77 -19.28 4.99
CA THR A 198 -17.43 -19.80 5.25
C THR A 198 -16.73 -20.22 3.96
N GLU A 199 -17.44 -20.95 3.10
CA GLU A 199 -16.89 -21.41 1.82
C GLU A 199 -16.58 -20.23 0.88
N VAL A 200 -17.51 -19.29 0.73
CA VAL A 200 -17.34 -18.12 -0.14
C VAL A 200 -16.18 -17.25 0.33
N VAL A 201 -16.11 -16.95 1.62
CA VAL A 201 -15.01 -16.16 2.19
C VAL A 201 -13.68 -16.87 1.97
N ARG A 202 -13.59 -18.16 2.30
CA ARG A 202 -12.37 -18.95 2.14
C ARG A 202 -11.92 -18.99 0.67
N LYS A 203 -12.83 -19.29 -0.25
CA LYS A 203 -12.54 -19.40 -1.69
C LYS A 203 -12.06 -18.05 -2.26
N ASN A 204 -12.80 -16.97 -1.99
CA ASN A 204 -12.47 -15.67 -2.53
C ASN A 204 -11.18 -15.10 -1.94
N PHE A 205 -10.97 -15.29 -0.64
CA PHE A 205 -9.78 -14.80 0.03
C PHE A 205 -8.52 -15.54 -0.45
N LEU A 206 -8.56 -16.87 -0.48
CA LEU A 206 -7.47 -17.68 -1.01
C LEU A 206 -7.23 -17.40 -2.49
N GLY A 207 -8.30 -17.30 -3.29
CA GLY A 207 -8.20 -16.98 -4.71
C GLY A 207 -7.53 -15.62 -4.96
N PHE A 208 -7.91 -14.61 -4.19
CA PHE A 208 -7.28 -13.29 -4.26
C PHE A 208 -5.78 -13.33 -3.94
N PHE A 209 -5.40 -13.97 -2.83
CA PHE A 209 -3.99 -14.03 -2.43
C PHE A 209 -3.14 -14.88 -3.38
N TRP A 210 -3.64 -16.04 -3.81
CA TRP A 210 -2.94 -16.85 -4.81
C TRP A 210 -2.81 -16.13 -6.15
N GLY A 211 -3.88 -15.51 -6.62
CA GLY A 211 -3.84 -14.70 -7.84
C GLY A 211 -2.82 -13.56 -7.72
N ARG A 212 -2.78 -12.90 -6.55
CA ARG A 212 -1.82 -11.82 -6.30
C ARG A 212 -0.38 -12.30 -6.27
N LEU A 213 -0.10 -13.43 -5.61
CA LEU A 213 1.24 -14.02 -5.60
C LEU A 213 1.71 -14.38 -7.00
N ILE A 214 0.85 -15.01 -7.82
CA ILE A 214 1.18 -15.34 -9.21
C ILE A 214 1.49 -14.07 -10.00
N LEU A 215 0.67 -13.02 -9.84
CA LEU A 215 0.89 -11.73 -10.52
C LEU A 215 2.21 -11.10 -10.11
N VAL A 216 2.54 -11.06 -8.81
CA VAL A 216 3.81 -10.50 -8.29
C VAL A 216 5.01 -11.25 -8.85
N VAL A 217 4.96 -12.58 -8.86
CA VAL A 217 6.04 -13.41 -9.44
C VAL A 217 6.17 -13.18 -10.94
N PHE A 218 5.05 -13.20 -11.67
CA PHE A 218 5.04 -12.94 -13.11
C PHE A 218 5.58 -11.54 -13.44
N PHE A 219 5.12 -10.53 -12.72
CA PHE A 219 5.57 -9.15 -12.87
C PHE A 219 7.05 -9.01 -12.55
N GLY A 220 7.51 -9.63 -11.45
CA GLY A 220 8.92 -9.64 -11.07
C GLY A 220 9.84 -10.25 -12.14
N ILE A 221 9.43 -11.39 -12.68
CA ILE A 221 10.17 -12.03 -13.77
C ILE A 221 10.18 -11.14 -15.02
N SER A 222 9.04 -10.54 -15.37
CA SER A 222 8.93 -9.65 -16.53
C SER A 222 9.82 -8.41 -16.39
N ILE A 223 9.81 -7.75 -15.23
CA ILE A 223 10.68 -6.60 -14.95
C ILE A 223 12.15 -7.01 -14.93
N TYR A 224 12.49 -8.17 -14.36
CA TYR A 224 13.85 -8.70 -14.37
C TYR A 224 14.38 -8.87 -15.80
N VAL A 225 13.59 -9.49 -16.67
CA VAL A 225 13.95 -9.66 -18.09
C VAL A 225 14.14 -8.30 -18.78
N VAL A 226 13.23 -7.35 -18.56
CA VAL A 226 13.35 -6.01 -19.13
C VAL A 226 14.63 -5.31 -18.65
N PHE A 227 14.93 -5.35 -17.35
CA PHE A 227 16.14 -4.74 -16.79
C PHE A 227 17.42 -5.40 -17.31
N LEU A 228 17.39 -6.71 -17.53
CA LEU A 228 18.50 -7.45 -18.10
C LEU A 228 18.76 -7.06 -19.57
N LEU A 229 17.68 -6.91 -20.37
CA LEU A 229 17.77 -6.49 -21.77
C LEU A 229 18.29 -5.05 -21.93
N ILE A 230 17.90 -4.16 -21.02
CA ILE A 230 18.30 -2.75 -21.02
C ILE A 230 19.71 -2.57 -20.42
N GLY A 231 20.29 -3.61 -19.78
CA GLY A 231 21.63 -3.53 -19.18
C GLY A 231 21.68 -2.76 -17.87
N VAL A 232 20.56 -2.71 -17.13
CA VAL A 232 20.49 -2.02 -15.84
C VAL A 232 21.39 -2.73 -14.81
N PRO A 233 22.22 -2.03 -14.03
CA PRO A 233 23.02 -2.64 -12.97
C PRO A 233 22.13 -3.26 -11.89
N SER A 234 22.50 -4.45 -11.42
CA SER A 234 21.74 -5.22 -10.39
C SER A 234 20.27 -5.49 -10.75
N PRO A 235 19.97 -6.05 -11.94
CA PRO A 235 18.60 -6.19 -12.44
C PRO A 235 17.71 -7.03 -11.53
N LEU A 236 18.28 -8.06 -10.87
CA LEU A 236 17.55 -8.93 -9.95
C LEU A 236 17.10 -8.17 -8.69
N GLY A 237 18.00 -7.39 -8.11
CA GLY A 237 17.69 -6.60 -6.91
C GLY A 237 16.60 -5.56 -7.15
N LEU A 238 16.71 -4.83 -8.26
CA LEU A 238 15.73 -3.81 -8.63
C LEU A 238 14.37 -4.42 -9.01
N ALA A 239 14.37 -5.54 -9.73
CA ALA A 239 13.12 -6.26 -10.04
C ALA A 239 12.46 -6.81 -8.76
N ALA A 240 13.23 -7.31 -7.80
CA ALA A 240 12.71 -7.76 -6.52
C ALA A 240 12.06 -6.61 -5.73
N ILE A 241 12.66 -5.41 -5.73
CA ILE A 241 12.09 -4.20 -5.11
C ILE A 241 10.75 -3.86 -5.77
N VAL A 242 10.69 -3.75 -7.10
CA VAL A 242 9.44 -3.44 -7.83
C VAL A 242 8.35 -4.47 -7.52
N SER A 243 8.71 -5.75 -7.51
CA SER A 243 7.77 -6.85 -7.23
C SER A 243 7.27 -6.83 -5.79
N ALA A 244 8.13 -6.51 -4.83
CA ALA A 244 7.76 -6.38 -3.43
C ALA A 244 6.75 -5.24 -3.22
N PHE A 245 6.94 -4.10 -3.89
CA PHE A 245 5.96 -3.02 -3.87
C PHE A 245 4.65 -3.43 -4.52
N ASP A 246 4.69 -4.22 -5.59
CA ASP A 246 3.48 -4.69 -6.28
C ASP A 246 2.59 -5.59 -5.42
N LEU A 247 3.05 -6.09 -4.26
CA LEU A 247 2.19 -6.71 -3.26
C LEU A 247 1.05 -5.80 -2.79
N ILE A 248 1.24 -4.46 -2.86
CA ILE A 248 0.20 -3.49 -2.50
C ILE A 248 -0.70 -3.26 -3.72
N PRO A 249 -1.95 -3.76 -3.72
CA PRO A 249 -2.83 -3.63 -4.88
C PRO A 249 -3.19 -2.17 -5.18
N GLY A 250 -3.14 -1.82 -6.47
CA GLY A 250 -3.58 -0.51 -6.98
C GLY A 250 -2.48 0.54 -7.10
N ILE A 251 -1.51 0.59 -6.18
CA ILE A 251 -0.45 1.61 -6.18
C ILE A 251 0.96 1.03 -6.19
N GLY A 252 1.10 -0.27 -5.87
CA GLY A 252 2.39 -0.89 -5.64
C GLY A 252 3.31 -0.86 -6.85
N ALA A 253 2.83 -1.26 -8.01
CA ALA A 253 3.61 -1.25 -9.24
C ALA A 253 4.12 0.15 -9.61
N THR A 254 3.24 1.16 -9.52
CA THR A 254 3.59 2.57 -9.79
C THR A 254 4.66 3.08 -8.82
N LEU A 255 4.51 2.81 -7.53
CA LEU A 255 5.51 3.18 -6.52
C LEU A 255 6.83 2.46 -6.75
N GLY A 256 6.79 1.15 -7.02
CA GLY A 256 7.98 0.34 -7.28
C GLY A 256 8.76 0.82 -8.51
N ILE A 257 8.07 1.03 -9.63
CA ILE A 257 8.68 1.54 -10.87
C ILE A 257 9.21 2.95 -10.65
N SER A 258 8.44 3.85 -10.03
CA SER A 258 8.90 5.23 -9.75
C SER A 258 10.16 5.25 -8.91
N LEU A 259 10.21 4.43 -7.85
CA LEU A 259 11.37 4.33 -6.97
C LEU A 259 12.60 3.81 -7.74
N VAL A 260 12.43 2.75 -8.52
CA VAL A 260 13.53 2.17 -9.29
C VAL A 260 13.96 3.11 -10.41
N SER A 261 13.05 3.83 -11.05
CA SER A 261 13.39 4.86 -12.02
C SER A 261 14.27 5.96 -11.41
N LEU A 262 13.92 6.41 -10.18
CA LEU A 262 14.75 7.36 -9.44
C LEU A 262 16.14 6.80 -9.09
N ILE A 263 16.25 5.51 -8.83
CA ILE A 263 17.52 4.83 -8.52
C ILE A 263 18.40 4.76 -9.76
N ILE A 264 17.84 4.52 -10.95
CA ILE A 264 18.58 4.36 -12.20
C ILE A 264 18.98 5.71 -12.80
N LEU A 265 18.17 6.75 -12.60
CA LEU A 265 18.34 8.08 -13.20
C LEU A 265 19.75 8.67 -13.00
N PRO A 266 20.41 8.58 -11.82
CA PRO A 266 21.79 9.08 -11.62
C PRO A 266 22.88 8.28 -12.31
N GLN A 267 22.59 7.02 -12.64
CA GLN A 267 23.62 6.12 -13.21
C GLN A 267 23.86 6.38 -14.70
N GLY A 268 23.21 7.41 -15.26
CA GLY A 268 23.28 7.80 -16.65
C GLY A 268 22.54 6.79 -17.52
N ILE A 269 21.51 7.25 -18.19
CA ILE A 269 20.97 6.53 -19.35
C ILE A 269 21.99 6.70 -20.47
N SER A 270 23.11 6.00 -20.35
CA SER A 270 23.98 5.68 -21.48
C SER A 270 23.33 4.51 -22.21
N LEU A 271 22.07 4.68 -22.55
CA LEU A 271 21.37 3.85 -23.50
C LEU A 271 21.57 4.53 -24.86
N ALA A 272 22.73 4.24 -25.46
CA ALA A 272 22.95 4.44 -26.89
C ALA A 272 22.04 3.49 -27.66
#